data_aa19f18885103cd1dc526d421648d6fe
#
_entry.id   aa19f18885103cd1dc526d421648d6fe
#
_cell.length_a   1.000
_cell.length_b   1.000
_cell.length_c   1.000
_cell.angle_alpha   90.00
_cell.angle_beta   90.00
_cell.angle_gamma   90.00
#
_symmetry.space_group_name_H-M   'P 1'
#
loop_
_entity.id
_entity.type
_entity.pdbx_description
1 polymer ?
#
loop_
_entity_poly.entity_id
_entity_poly.type
_entity_poly.pdbx_seq_one_letter_code
_entity_poly.pdbx_strand_id
1 'polypeptide(L)'
;SLLCTLVCLEVVFRVFDWRGYHAPRTRDWGHALLPETDLLPGVFRQFVPNTEFELAYDSNPRGYFDSNNGLRYRINKFGLRGPDFALEKEAGTLRIVLLGDSFVFGEGVKWQDTLGEQLEVALSAKLDRSVEVLNVAVGGWSTVDEIAYLSQRGLHFKPDLVLVVYVLNDAE
;
A
#
# COMPACT_ATOMS: atom_id res chain seq x y z
N SER A 1 -32.57 9.87 22.90
CA SER A 1 -31.88 8.69 23.45
C SER A 1 -30.57 8.47 22.70
N LEU A 2 -29.59 7.79 23.29
CA LEU A 2 -28.29 7.48 22.69
C LEU A 2 -28.44 6.84 21.30
N LEU A 3 -29.41 5.95 21.14
CA LEU A 3 -29.70 5.29 19.86
C LEU A 3 -30.08 6.30 18.77
N CYS A 4 -30.95 7.27 19.08
CA CYS A 4 -31.34 8.31 18.11
C CYS A 4 -30.13 9.17 17.72
N THR A 5 -29.26 9.49 18.65
CA THR A 5 -28.04 10.24 18.36
C THR A 5 -27.10 9.47 17.45
N LEU A 6 -26.90 8.17 17.69
CA LEU A 6 -26.07 7.31 16.85
C LEU A 6 -26.63 7.17 15.44
N VAL A 7 -27.97 6.98 15.31
CA VAL A 7 -28.64 6.93 14.01
C VAL A 7 -28.50 8.26 13.26
N CYS A 8 -28.70 9.40 13.94
CA CYS A 8 -28.52 10.71 13.32
C CYS A 8 -27.07 10.93 12.86
N LEU A 9 -26.08 10.55 13.67
CA LEU A 9 -24.67 10.62 13.29
C LEU A 9 -24.38 9.74 12.08
N GLU A 10 -24.89 8.51 12.04
CA GLU A 10 -24.70 7.61 10.90
C GLU A 10 -25.31 8.19 9.62
N VAL A 11 -26.53 8.77 9.71
CA VAL A 11 -27.17 9.45 8.56
C VAL A 11 -26.34 10.66 8.11
N VAL A 12 -25.86 11.47 9.04
CA VAL A 12 -25.00 12.61 8.72
C VAL A 12 -23.72 12.16 8.04
N PHE A 13 -23.06 11.13 8.57
CA PHE A 13 -21.84 10.57 7.95
C PHE A 13 -22.08 10.02 6.56
N ARG A 14 -23.24 9.41 6.30
CA ARG A 14 -23.60 8.89 4.97
C ARG A 14 -23.95 10.02 3.99
N VAL A 15 -24.73 11.01 4.43
CA VAL A 15 -25.17 12.12 3.57
C VAL A 15 -24.02 13.05 3.19
N PHE A 16 -23.13 13.35 4.13
CA PHE A 16 -21.99 14.24 3.88
C PHE A 16 -20.73 13.52 3.43
N ASP A 17 -20.81 12.19 3.24
CA ASP A 17 -19.67 11.38 2.80
C ASP A 17 -18.36 11.73 3.54
N TRP A 18 -18.49 11.86 4.87
CA TRP A 18 -17.40 12.30 5.73
C TRP A 18 -16.17 11.40 5.65
N ARG A 19 -16.37 10.12 5.30
CA ARG A 19 -15.30 9.14 5.20
C ARG A 19 -14.43 9.37 3.97
N GLY A 20 -14.97 10.00 2.90
CA GLY A 20 -14.24 10.29 1.66
C GLY A 20 -13.59 9.08 1.00
N TYR A 21 -13.93 7.87 1.46
CA TYR A 21 -13.47 6.62 0.87
C TYR A 21 -14.50 6.17 -0.16
N HIS A 22 -14.08 6.15 -1.40
CA HIS A 22 -14.85 5.60 -2.49
C HIS A 22 -14.17 4.32 -2.95
N ALA A 23 -14.94 3.23 -2.98
CA ALA A 23 -14.45 1.99 -3.58
C ALA A 23 -14.10 2.26 -5.06
N PRO A 24 -13.04 1.65 -5.59
CA PRO A 24 -12.74 1.78 -7.00
C PRO A 24 -13.89 1.22 -7.83
N ARG A 25 -14.31 1.98 -8.87
CA ARG A 25 -15.36 1.57 -9.82
C ARG A 25 -14.97 0.31 -10.56
N THR A 26 -13.69 0.21 -10.91
CA THR A 26 -13.12 -0.96 -11.56
C THR A 26 -11.86 -1.38 -10.82
N ARG A 27 -11.75 -2.65 -10.49
CA ARG A 27 -10.53 -3.27 -9.99
C ARG A 27 -9.86 -4.08 -11.11
N ASP A 28 -9.76 -3.49 -12.29
CA ASP A 28 -9.14 -4.15 -13.44
C ASP A 28 -7.59 -4.03 -13.37
N TRP A 29 -7.03 -4.61 -12.36
CA TRP A 29 -5.58 -4.79 -12.21
C TRP A 29 -5.14 -6.24 -12.48
N GLY A 30 -6.07 -7.09 -12.97
CA GLY A 30 -5.78 -8.50 -13.23
C GLY A 30 -4.59 -8.70 -14.17
N HIS A 31 -4.42 -7.82 -15.16
CA HIS A 31 -3.27 -7.82 -16.07
C HIS A 31 -1.94 -7.46 -15.38
N ALA A 32 -2.00 -6.80 -14.23
CA ALA A 32 -0.82 -6.42 -13.45
C ALA A 32 -0.43 -7.46 -12.40
N LEU A 33 -1.19 -8.56 -12.27
CA LEU A 33 -0.91 -9.64 -11.33
C LEU A 33 -0.18 -10.79 -12.04
N LEU A 34 0.73 -11.43 -11.31
CA LEU A 34 1.35 -12.66 -11.74
C LEU A 34 0.32 -13.81 -11.79
N PRO A 35 0.44 -14.73 -12.77
CA PRO A 35 -0.34 -15.97 -12.73
C PRO A 35 0.05 -16.82 -11.51
N GLU A 36 -0.86 -17.66 -11.05
CA GLU A 36 -0.63 -18.52 -9.87
C GLU A 36 0.62 -19.39 -9.95
N THR A 37 0.98 -19.80 -11.16
CA THR A 37 2.19 -20.63 -11.42
C THR A 37 3.51 -19.92 -11.11
N ASP A 38 3.51 -18.60 -11.08
CA ASP A 38 4.70 -17.76 -10.96
C ASP A 38 4.81 -17.12 -9.57
N LEU A 39 3.80 -17.34 -8.71
CA LEU A 39 3.79 -16.84 -7.35
C LEU A 39 4.84 -17.54 -6.48
N LEU A 40 5.37 -16.80 -5.51
CA LEU A 40 6.17 -17.40 -4.46
C LEU A 40 5.31 -18.35 -3.61
N PRO A 41 5.86 -19.48 -3.16
CA PRO A 41 5.15 -20.40 -2.29
C PRO A 41 4.57 -19.71 -1.05
N GLY A 42 3.27 -19.91 -0.80
CA GLY A 42 2.58 -19.31 0.35
C GLY A 42 2.23 -17.84 0.20
N VAL A 43 2.40 -17.24 -0.98
CA VAL A 43 1.99 -15.88 -1.28
C VAL A 43 0.79 -15.92 -2.24
N PHE A 44 -0.32 -15.39 -1.80
CA PHE A 44 -1.59 -15.41 -2.53
C PHE A 44 -1.58 -14.57 -3.80
N ARG A 45 -0.81 -13.46 -3.82
CA ARG A 45 -0.83 -12.49 -4.93
C ARG A 45 0.47 -11.71 -5.02
N GLN A 46 0.91 -11.45 -6.24
CA GLN A 46 2.07 -10.59 -6.52
C GLN A 46 1.85 -9.81 -7.80
N PHE A 47 2.46 -8.63 -7.91
CA PHE A 47 2.41 -7.84 -9.13
C PHE A 47 3.50 -8.25 -10.12
N VAL A 48 3.17 -8.09 -11.41
CA VAL A 48 4.15 -8.17 -12.49
C VAL A 48 5.14 -7.02 -12.35
N PRO A 49 6.46 -7.29 -12.28
CA PRO A 49 7.46 -6.24 -12.23
C PRO A 49 7.39 -5.26 -13.42
N ASN A 50 7.73 -4.00 -13.17
CA ASN A 50 7.76 -2.93 -14.18
C ASN A 50 6.41 -2.71 -14.89
N THR A 51 5.30 -2.90 -14.20
CA THR A 51 3.97 -2.65 -14.75
C THR A 51 3.35 -1.37 -14.17
N GLU A 52 2.37 -0.83 -14.88
CA GLU A 52 1.54 0.27 -14.40
C GLU A 52 0.08 -0.11 -14.62
N PHE A 53 -0.79 0.35 -13.72
CA PHE A 53 -2.24 0.23 -13.87
C PHE A 53 -2.93 1.44 -13.25
N GLU A 54 -4.19 1.62 -13.60
CA GLU A 54 -5.01 2.72 -13.11
C GLU A 54 -6.30 2.17 -12.49
N LEU A 55 -6.68 2.72 -11.35
CA LEU A 55 -7.98 2.46 -10.74
C LEU A 55 -8.84 3.73 -10.87
N ALA A 56 -10.05 3.57 -11.37
CA ALA A 56 -11.04 4.65 -11.46
C ALA A 56 -12.00 4.56 -10.26
N TYR A 57 -12.31 5.70 -9.67
CA TYR A 57 -13.19 5.86 -8.52
C TYR A 57 -14.51 6.48 -8.92
N ASP A 58 -15.58 6.20 -8.17
CA ASP A 58 -16.92 6.70 -8.50
C ASP A 58 -17.07 8.21 -8.36
N SER A 59 -16.31 8.81 -7.46
CA SER A 59 -16.37 10.24 -7.22
C SER A 59 -15.03 10.80 -6.73
N ASN A 60 -14.89 12.12 -6.83
CA ASN A 60 -13.69 12.85 -6.43
C ASN A 60 -14.07 14.17 -5.73
N PRO A 61 -14.81 14.09 -4.61
CA PRO A 61 -15.39 15.29 -3.99
C PRO A 61 -14.33 16.27 -3.45
N ARG A 62 -13.12 15.80 -3.22
CA ARG A 62 -11.99 16.61 -2.72
C ARG A 62 -11.00 17.00 -3.82
N GLY A 63 -11.25 16.62 -5.09
CA GLY A 63 -10.31 16.87 -6.18
C GLY A 63 -8.97 16.11 -6.02
N TYR A 64 -8.98 15.00 -5.30
CA TYR A 64 -7.75 14.26 -4.98
C TYR A 64 -7.27 13.40 -6.16
N PHE A 65 -8.19 12.80 -6.90
CA PHE A 65 -7.88 12.03 -8.11
C PHE A 65 -7.73 12.94 -9.33
N ASP A 66 -7.37 12.39 -10.46
CA ASP A 66 -7.31 13.13 -11.72
C ASP A 66 -8.71 13.52 -12.25
N SER A 67 -8.75 14.17 -13.41
CA SER A 67 -10.01 14.62 -14.04
C SER A 67 -10.98 13.50 -14.40
N ASN A 68 -10.50 12.26 -14.52
CA ASN A 68 -11.27 11.06 -14.81
C ASN A 68 -11.59 10.24 -13.55
N ASN A 69 -11.33 10.82 -12.39
CA ASN A 69 -11.35 10.15 -11.09
C ASN A 69 -10.40 8.96 -11.02
N GLY A 70 -9.32 9.00 -11.79
CA GLY A 70 -8.30 7.96 -11.87
C GLY A 70 -7.18 8.16 -10.87
N LEU A 71 -6.53 7.06 -10.52
CA LEU A 71 -5.28 7.04 -9.79
C LEU A 71 -4.37 5.99 -10.41
N ARG A 72 -3.19 6.43 -10.84
CA ARG A 72 -2.18 5.56 -11.43
C ARG A 72 -1.27 4.96 -10.37
N TYR A 73 -1.01 3.67 -10.54
CA TYR A 73 -0.10 2.87 -9.71
C TYR A 73 1.08 2.41 -10.54
N ARG A 74 2.27 2.64 -10.05
CA ARG A 74 3.51 2.14 -10.65
C ARG A 74 4.08 1.04 -9.79
N ILE A 75 4.38 -0.10 -10.42
CA ILE A 75 5.04 -1.26 -9.82
C ILE A 75 6.48 -1.30 -10.32
N ASN A 76 7.41 -1.34 -9.39
CA ASN A 76 8.83 -1.32 -9.67
C ASN A 76 9.37 -2.68 -10.17
N LYS A 77 10.65 -2.75 -10.47
CA LYS A 77 11.34 -3.96 -10.95
C LYS A 77 11.29 -5.15 -9.99
N PHE A 78 10.89 -4.95 -8.73
CA PHE A 78 10.73 -6.02 -7.74
C PHE A 78 9.28 -6.47 -7.54
N GLY A 79 8.34 -5.91 -8.31
CA GLY A 79 6.92 -6.21 -8.16
C GLY A 79 6.27 -5.47 -6.97
N LEU A 80 6.88 -4.40 -6.49
CA LEU A 80 6.41 -3.59 -5.35
C LEU A 80 5.95 -2.22 -5.84
N ARG A 81 4.97 -1.63 -5.18
CA ARG A 81 4.54 -0.28 -5.49
C ARG A 81 5.62 0.75 -5.12
N GLY A 82 5.92 1.65 -6.03
CA GLY A 82 6.82 2.78 -5.79
C GLY A 82 8.00 2.84 -6.77
N PRO A 83 9.00 3.67 -6.47
CA PRO A 83 10.20 3.79 -7.28
C PRO A 83 11.07 2.55 -7.22
N ASP A 84 11.97 2.42 -8.20
CA ASP A 84 13.03 1.43 -8.14
C ASP A 84 14.03 1.78 -7.03
N PHE A 85 14.57 0.77 -6.40
CA PHE A 85 15.65 0.91 -5.43
C PHE A 85 16.81 -0.04 -5.75
N ALA A 86 17.98 0.21 -5.16
CA ALA A 86 19.13 -0.68 -5.27
C ALA A 86 19.08 -1.79 -4.22
N LEU A 87 19.46 -3.03 -4.57
CA LEU A 87 19.59 -4.11 -3.58
C LEU A 87 20.64 -3.75 -2.52
N GLU A 88 21.80 -3.25 -2.96
CA GLU A 88 22.80 -2.69 -2.07
C GLU A 88 22.38 -1.28 -1.68
N LYS A 89 22.16 -1.05 -0.40
CA LYS A 89 21.88 0.30 0.12
C LYS A 89 23.14 1.12 0.24
N GLU A 90 23.01 2.43 0.11
CA GLU A 90 24.11 3.35 0.36
C GLU A 90 24.56 3.29 1.83
N ALA A 91 25.87 3.51 2.05
CA ALA A 91 26.43 3.51 3.40
C ALA A 91 25.76 4.59 4.26
N GLY A 92 25.36 4.23 5.47
CA GLY A 92 24.68 5.14 6.39
C GLY A 92 23.15 5.20 6.21
N THR A 93 22.58 4.62 5.16
CA THR A 93 21.12 4.58 4.96
C THR A 93 20.46 3.60 5.93
N LEU A 94 19.39 4.04 6.58
CA LEU A 94 18.48 3.19 7.33
C LEU A 94 17.42 2.65 6.37
N ARG A 95 17.42 1.35 6.12
CA ARG A 95 16.43 0.71 5.28
C ARG A 95 15.38 0.00 6.12
N ILE A 96 14.12 0.34 5.88
CA ILE A 96 12.96 -0.22 6.56
C ILE A 96 12.13 -0.97 5.53
N VAL A 97 11.82 -2.23 5.80
CA VAL A 97 10.76 -2.96 5.08
C VAL A 97 9.46 -2.73 5.84
N LEU A 98 8.49 -2.15 5.17
CA LEU A 98 7.13 -1.92 5.68
C LEU A 98 6.20 -2.97 5.07
N LEU A 99 5.79 -3.95 5.88
CA LEU A 99 4.89 -5.04 5.49
C LEU A 99 3.44 -4.68 5.77
N GLY A 100 2.55 -5.13 4.91
CA GLY A 100 1.12 -4.97 5.09
C GLY A 100 0.30 -5.33 3.85
N ASP A 101 -0.95 -5.03 3.92
CA ASP A 101 -1.97 -5.30 2.91
C ASP A 101 -2.31 -4.06 2.05
N SER A 102 -3.59 -3.89 1.71
CA SER A 102 -4.10 -2.75 0.94
C SER A 102 -3.88 -1.39 1.63
N PHE A 103 -3.81 -1.34 2.96
CA PHE A 103 -3.55 -0.10 3.70
C PHE A 103 -2.11 0.37 3.52
N VAL A 104 -1.14 -0.52 3.63
CA VAL A 104 0.27 -0.21 3.37
C VAL A 104 0.51 0.00 1.89
N PHE A 105 -0.07 -0.84 1.02
CA PHE A 105 -0.05 -0.62 -0.42
C PHE A 105 -0.55 0.78 -0.78
N GLY A 106 -1.51 1.31 -0.03
CA GLY A 106 -2.07 2.63 -0.24
C GLY A 106 -3.12 2.64 -1.35
N GLU A 107 -4.06 1.67 -1.34
CA GLU A 107 -5.19 1.69 -2.28
C GLU A 107 -5.99 2.99 -2.12
N GLY A 108 -6.22 3.71 -3.21
CA GLY A 108 -6.88 5.01 -3.18
C GLY A 108 -6.01 6.18 -2.73
N VAL A 109 -4.70 5.97 -2.55
CA VAL A 109 -3.78 6.99 -2.05
C VAL A 109 -2.68 7.25 -3.09
N LYS A 110 -2.38 8.52 -3.38
CA LYS A 110 -1.23 8.90 -4.21
C LYS A 110 0.08 8.43 -3.56
N TRP A 111 1.09 8.12 -4.37
CA TRP A 111 2.36 7.61 -3.85
C TRP A 111 2.95 8.48 -2.73
N GLN A 112 3.05 9.77 -2.96
CA GLN A 112 3.61 10.71 -1.98
C GLN A 112 2.84 10.80 -0.66
N ASP A 113 1.59 10.34 -0.63
CA ASP A 113 0.73 10.38 0.55
C ASP A 113 0.62 9.01 1.24
N THR A 114 1.32 7.99 0.72
CA THR A 114 1.33 6.65 1.34
C THR A 114 2.03 6.66 2.70
N LEU A 115 1.66 5.73 3.56
CA LEU A 115 2.28 5.56 4.87
C LEU A 115 3.80 5.42 4.76
N GLY A 116 4.28 4.62 3.80
CA GLY A 116 5.71 4.39 3.60
C GLY A 116 6.47 5.66 3.25
N GLU A 117 5.99 6.42 2.26
CA GLU A 117 6.61 7.67 1.83
C GLU A 117 6.61 8.73 2.93
N GLN A 118 5.48 8.89 3.63
CA GLN A 118 5.37 9.83 4.75
C GLN A 118 6.29 9.45 5.91
N LEU A 119 6.44 8.17 6.18
CA LEU A 119 7.35 7.66 7.21
C LEU A 119 8.82 7.93 6.82
N GLU A 120 9.19 7.69 5.56
CA GLU A 120 10.52 7.97 5.02
C GLU A 120 10.89 9.44 5.20
N VAL A 121 10.03 10.35 4.76
CA VAL A 121 10.22 11.81 4.88
C VAL A 121 10.35 12.22 6.35
N ALA A 122 9.45 11.77 7.20
CA ALA A 122 9.44 12.14 8.62
C ALA A 122 10.68 11.61 9.37
N LEU A 123 11.09 10.38 9.11
CA LEU A 123 12.26 9.77 9.74
C LEU A 123 13.57 10.37 9.23
N SER A 124 13.69 10.63 7.92
CA SER A 124 14.86 11.28 7.35
C SER A 124 15.10 12.64 7.98
N ALA A 125 14.03 13.45 8.11
CA ALA A 125 14.11 14.76 8.75
C ALA A 125 14.46 14.68 10.24
N LYS A 126 13.89 13.69 10.96
CA LYS A 126 14.08 13.55 12.41
C LYS A 126 15.45 13.00 12.78
N LEU A 127 15.98 12.07 11.99
CA LEU A 127 17.22 11.36 12.28
C LEU A 127 18.45 12.01 11.65
N ASP A 128 18.25 13.05 10.82
CA ASP A 128 19.31 13.72 10.04
C ASP A 128 20.20 12.71 9.29
N ARG A 129 19.55 11.73 8.65
CA ARG A 129 20.20 10.67 7.85
C ARG A 129 19.29 10.16 6.74
N SER A 130 19.89 9.54 5.73
CA SER A 130 19.11 8.86 4.69
C SER A 130 18.29 7.71 5.27
N VAL A 131 17.00 7.70 4.98
CA VAL A 131 16.08 6.62 5.29
C VAL A 131 15.43 6.16 4.00
N GLU A 132 15.30 4.86 3.80
CA GLU A 132 14.54 4.25 2.72
C GLU A 132 13.44 3.38 3.33
N VAL A 133 12.19 3.61 2.96
CA VAL A 133 11.06 2.78 3.37
C VAL A 133 10.53 2.01 2.17
N LEU A 134 10.81 0.71 2.14
CA LEU A 134 10.35 -0.17 1.09
C LEU A 134 8.92 -0.63 1.39
N ASN A 135 7.98 -0.20 0.56
CA ASN A 135 6.57 -0.58 0.66
C ASN A 135 6.37 -2.02 0.16
N VAL A 136 6.42 -2.99 1.07
CA VAL A 136 6.29 -4.42 0.78
C VAL A 136 4.88 -4.85 1.12
N ALA A 137 3.94 -4.56 0.23
CA ALA A 137 2.53 -4.77 0.45
C ALA A 137 1.78 -5.02 -0.85
N VAL A 138 0.76 -5.86 -0.78
CA VAL A 138 -0.19 -6.11 -1.87
C VAL A 138 -1.59 -6.22 -1.30
N GLY A 139 -2.57 -5.61 -1.97
CA GLY A 139 -3.96 -5.68 -1.51
C GLY A 139 -4.47 -7.10 -1.38
N GLY A 140 -5.00 -7.43 -0.20
CA GLY A 140 -5.53 -8.76 0.14
C GLY A 140 -4.49 -9.74 0.70
N TRP A 141 -3.25 -9.30 0.98
CA TRP A 141 -2.35 -10.10 1.78
C TRP A 141 -2.85 -10.24 3.22
N SER A 142 -2.58 -11.39 3.79
CA SER A 142 -2.68 -11.69 5.22
C SER A 142 -1.28 -11.74 5.83
N THR A 143 -1.19 -11.86 7.15
CA THR A 143 0.08 -12.04 7.85
C THR A 143 0.87 -13.26 7.33
N VAL A 144 0.18 -14.30 6.83
CA VAL A 144 0.84 -15.49 6.23
C VAL A 144 1.57 -15.10 4.94
N ASP A 145 0.92 -14.32 4.06
CA ASP A 145 1.53 -13.82 2.82
C ASP A 145 2.73 -12.92 3.09
N GLU A 146 2.58 -12.02 4.05
CA GLU A 146 3.63 -11.09 4.47
C GLU A 146 4.88 -11.81 4.97
N ILE A 147 4.70 -12.81 5.83
CA ILE A 147 5.81 -13.63 6.35
C ILE A 147 6.43 -14.46 5.23
N ALA A 148 5.61 -15.06 4.35
CA ALA A 148 6.10 -15.83 3.22
C ALA A 148 6.93 -14.97 2.27
N TYR A 149 6.45 -13.77 1.92
CA TYR A 149 7.20 -12.84 1.08
C TYR A 149 8.46 -12.31 1.77
N LEU A 150 8.36 -11.93 3.05
CA LEU A 150 9.50 -11.45 3.82
C LEU A 150 10.65 -12.47 3.82
N SER A 151 10.34 -13.72 4.14
CA SER A 151 11.34 -14.78 4.24
C SER A 151 12.01 -15.12 2.91
N GLN A 152 11.25 -15.06 1.79
CA GLN A 152 11.73 -15.47 0.47
C GLN A 152 12.34 -14.32 -0.34
N ARG A 153 11.92 -13.07 -0.09
CA ARG A 153 12.35 -11.89 -0.86
C ARG A 153 12.72 -10.70 0.00
N GLY A 154 11.88 -10.35 0.98
CA GLY A 154 12.03 -9.11 1.74
C GLY A 154 13.35 -9.00 2.50
N LEU A 155 13.86 -10.09 3.05
CA LEU A 155 15.16 -10.10 3.74
C LEU A 155 16.34 -9.91 2.79
N HIS A 156 16.22 -10.26 1.51
CA HIS A 156 17.26 -10.01 0.51
C HIS A 156 17.45 -8.52 0.19
N PHE A 157 16.47 -7.68 0.56
CA PHE A 157 16.59 -6.22 0.45
C PHE A 157 17.48 -5.64 1.56
N LYS A 158 18.01 -6.46 2.46
CA LYS A 158 18.92 -6.08 3.56
C LYS A 158 18.34 -4.97 4.45
N PRO A 159 17.12 -5.14 4.99
CA PRO A 159 16.54 -4.16 5.90
C PRO A 159 17.29 -4.13 7.23
N ASP A 160 17.35 -2.93 7.83
CA ASP A 160 17.79 -2.75 9.22
C ASP A 160 16.62 -2.95 10.19
N LEU A 161 15.40 -2.71 9.70
CA LEU A 161 14.16 -2.82 10.46
C LEU A 161 13.05 -3.36 9.57
N VAL A 162 12.21 -4.21 10.15
CA VAL A 162 10.95 -4.66 9.55
C VAL A 162 9.82 -4.14 10.42
N LEU A 163 8.90 -3.40 9.81
CA LEU A 163 7.66 -2.94 10.43
C LEU A 163 6.49 -3.68 9.80
N VAL A 164 5.62 -4.23 10.62
CA VAL A 164 4.38 -4.87 10.19
C VAL A 164 3.21 -3.97 10.58
N VAL A 165 2.38 -3.62 9.62
CA VAL A 165 1.13 -2.90 9.86
C VAL A 165 0.01 -3.91 9.88
N TYR A 166 -0.36 -4.33 11.08
CA TYR A 166 -1.41 -5.31 11.29
C TYR A 166 -2.79 -4.66 11.22
N VAL A 167 -3.70 -5.26 10.46
CA VAL A 167 -5.11 -4.87 10.38
C VAL A 167 -6.02 -6.06 10.71
N LEU A 168 -7.31 -5.80 11.00
CA LEU A 168 -8.21 -6.85 11.49
C LEU A 168 -8.45 -8.01 10.52
N ASN A 169 -8.31 -7.78 9.21
CA ASN A 169 -8.43 -8.82 8.18
C ASN A 169 -7.21 -9.76 8.10
N ASP A 170 -6.12 -9.44 8.77
CA ASP A 170 -4.92 -10.30 8.80
C ASP A 170 -5.09 -11.54 9.68
N ALA A 171 -6.17 -11.58 10.45
CA ALA A 171 -6.48 -12.68 11.39
C ALA A 171 -7.36 -13.80 10.77
N GLU A 172 -7.73 -13.70 9.49
CA GLU A 172 -8.61 -14.66 8.80
C GLU A 172 -7.85 -15.74 8.04
#